data_794f5e1e2b3dbcbd13a6a53b9d92e399
#
_entry.id   794f5e1e2b3dbcbd13a6a53b9d92e399
#
_cell.length_a   1.000
_cell.length_b   1.000
_cell.length_c   1.000
_cell.angle_alpha   90.00
_cell.angle_beta   90.00
_cell.angle_gamma   90.00
#
_symmetry.space_group_name_H-M   'P 1'
#
loop_
_entity.id
_entity.type
_entity.pdbx_description
1 polymer ?
#
loop_
_entity_poly.entity_id
_entity_poly.type
_entity_poly.pdbx_seq_one_letter_code
_entity_poly.pdbx_strand_id
1 'polypeptide(L)'
;QARIVLDSLHAAYPREVAQRRVAKALNDSITYLEAQSTLAYADSMLPPLLEQSDKLLKQFKYEKNDKYEDKGRYVHRLLNTGGNTSRNFLQAYVRDDRQTIVKSYYYGSYKVNQQQVTLSAQGEEMRFAGSNHAFEADGWHEIMTLEDESALQLLNFVSAHYSDRVRVHGAGEKPTHTWVYYLNDKEKEALSQTYQLGFLMKDILRLEQMGNTARNQIAYYERKYLNAVPTANE
;
A
#
# COMPACT_ATOMS: atom_id res chain seq x y z
N GLN A 1 0.51 -9.74 28.73
CA GLN A 1 0.20 -10.64 29.88
C GLN A 1 -0.76 -9.98 30.87
N ALA A 2 -0.54 -8.74 31.34
CA ALA A 2 -1.40 -8.06 32.30
C ALA A 2 -2.88 -7.96 31.86
N ARG A 3 -3.16 -7.63 30.58
CA ARG A 3 -4.53 -7.60 30.05
C ARG A 3 -5.24 -8.93 30.14
N ILE A 4 -4.58 -10.03 29.78
CA ILE A 4 -5.15 -11.38 29.82
C ILE A 4 -5.61 -11.72 31.27
N VAL A 5 -4.80 -11.33 32.26
CA VAL A 5 -5.14 -11.53 33.69
C VAL A 5 -6.34 -10.66 34.08
N LEU A 6 -6.37 -9.37 33.66
CA LEU A 6 -7.47 -8.47 33.99
C LEU A 6 -8.79 -8.89 33.30
N ASP A 7 -8.72 -9.38 32.07
CA ASP A 7 -9.89 -9.89 31.33
C ASP A 7 -10.41 -11.19 31.96
N SER A 8 -9.51 -12.07 32.45
CA SER A 8 -9.89 -13.31 33.16
C SER A 8 -10.62 -13.06 34.47
N LEU A 9 -10.36 -11.96 35.18
CA LEU A 9 -11.07 -11.56 36.37
C LEU A 9 -12.56 -11.30 36.12
N HIS A 10 -12.91 -10.79 34.94
CA HIS A 10 -14.32 -10.58 34.61
C HIS A 10 -15.10 -11.88 34.42
N ALA A 11 -14.44 -12.91 33.87
CA ALA A 11 -15.05 -14.23 33.66
C ALA A 11 -15.09 -15.06 34.98
N ALA A 12 -13.99 -15.02 35.75
CA ALA A 12 -13.84 -15.84 36.94
C ALA A 12 -14.65 -15.33 38.16
N TYR A 13 -14.84 -14.00 38.25
CA TYR A 13 -15.48 -13.36 39.42
C TYR A 13 -16.62 -12.41 39.03
N PRO A 14 -17.72 -12.89 38.43
CA PRO A 14 -18.80 -12.02 37.91
C PRO A 14 -19.56 -11.26 39.01
N ARG A 15 -19.52 -11.71 40.27
CA ARG A 15 -20.22 -11.07 41.39
C ARG A 15 -19.39 -10.03 42.14
N GLU A 16 -18.07 -10.00 41.94
CA GLU A 16 -17.14 -9.11 42.64
C GLU A 16 -17.04 -7.73 41.93
N VAL A 17 -18.06 -6.88 42.14
CA VAL A 17 -18.22 -5.61 41.46
C VAL A 17 -17.07 -4.62 41.74
N ALA A 18 -16.60 -4.59 43.00
CA ALA A 18 -15.52 -3.68 43.41
C ALA A 18 -14.20 -4.02 42.72
N GLN A 19 -13.81 -5.30 42.74
CA GLN A 19 -12.59 -5.80 42.10
C GLN A 19 -12.63 -5.60 40.56
N ARG A 20 -13.80 -5.81 39.96
CA ARG A 20 -14.00 -5.56 38.52
C ARG A 20 -13.86 -4.07 38.15
N ARG A 21 -14.29 -3.13 39.00
CA ARG A 21 -14.07 -1.71 38.79
C ARG A 21 -12.59 -1.36 38.85
N VAL A 22 -11.84 -1.89 39.80
CA VAL A 22 -10.39 -1.69 39.86
C VAL A 22 -9.68 -2.29 38.66
N ALA A 23 -10.02 -3.53 38.28
CA ALA A 23 -9.47 -4.18 37.10
C ALA A 23 -9.73 -3.34 35.80
N LYS A 24 -10.95 -2.79 35.67
CA LYS A 24 -11.30 -1.92 34.56
C LYS A 24 -10.47 -0.62 34.54
N ALA A 25 -10.30 0.02 35.71
CA ALA A 25 -9.48 1.23 35.80
C ALA A 25 -8.01 0.96 35.46
N LEU A 26 -7.46 -0.20 35.91
CA LEU A 26 -6.12 -0.62 35.53
C LEU A 26 -6.00 -0.89 34.02
N ASN A 27 -6.99 -1.56 33.41
CA ASN A 27 -6.99 -1.81 31.97
C ASN A 27 -7.10 -0.51 31.17
N ASP A 28 -7.90 0.45 31.61
CA ASP A 28 -7.98 1.78 31.03
C ASP A 28 -6.62 2.51 31.10
N SER A 29 -5.93 2.43 32.26
CA SER A 29 -4.59 3.01 32.45
C SER A 29 -3.55 2.37 31.53
N ILE A 30 -3.57 1.03 31.39
CA ILE A 30 -2.70 0.32 30.45
C ILE A 30 -2.96 0.81 29.01
N THR A 31 -4.24 0.90 28.61
CA THR A 31 -4.61 1.35 27.27
C THR A 31 -4.15 2.78 27.01
N TYR A 32 -4.27 3.67 27.98
CA TYR A 32 -3.79 5.04 27.90
C TYR A 32 -2.27 5.11 27.72
N LEU A 33 -1.50 4.36 28.52
CA LEU A 33 -0.04 4.32 28.41
C LEU A 33 0.44 3.71 27.09
N GLU A 34 -0.23 2.66 26.61
CA GLU A 34 0.06 2.06 25.30
C GLU A 34 -0.24 3.05 24.15
N ALA A 35 -1.32 3.82 24.26
CA ALA A 35 -1.64 4.86 23.28
C ALA A 35 -0.59 5.98 23.28
N GLN A 36 -0.12 6.41 24.45
CA GLN A 36 0.99 7.37 24.55
C GLN A 36 2.28 6.85 23.91
N SER A 37 2.64 5.60 24.20
CA SER A 37 3.81 4.95 23.61
C SER A 37 3.69 4.83 22.08
N THR A 38 2.51 4.44 21.61
CA THR A 38 2.21 4.32 20.16
C THR A 38 2.31 5.69 19.46
N LEU A 39 1.78 6.73 20.09
CA LEU A 39 1.86 8.08 19.56
C LEU A 39 3.32 8.57 19.49
N ALA A 40 4.09 8.39 20.56
CA ALA A 40 5.51 8.76 20.60
C ALA A 40 6.32 8.03 19.53
N TYR A 41 6.04 6.74 19.32
CA TYR A 41 6.64 5.95 18.24
C TYR A 41 6.29 6.52 16.87
N ALA A 42 5.00 6.76 16.59
CA ALA A 42 4.56 7.32 15.32
C ALA A 42 5.18 8.70 15.05
N ASP A 43 5.16 9.59 16.05
CA ASP A 43 5.72 10.94 15.93
C ASP A 43 7.25 10.93 15.72
N SER A 44 7.96 9.93 16.23
CA SER A 44 9.40 9.77 16.02
C SER A 44 9.76 9.19 14.66
N MET A 45 8.92 8.28 14.12
CA MET A 45 9.20 7.57 12.88
C MET A 45 8.72 8.31 11.61
N LEU A 46 7.67 9.11 11.72
CA LEU A 46 7.10 9.83 10.58
C LEU A 46 8.06 10.82 9.91
N PRO A 47 8.78 11.71 10.63
CA PRO A 47 9.63 12.71 9.99
C PRO A 47 10.72 12.13 9.07
N PRO A 48 11.50 11.10 9.47
CA PRO A 48 12.51 10.52 8.58
C PRO A 48 11.91 9.83 7.36
N LEU A 49 10.71 9.20 7.46
CA LEU A 49 10.05 8.59 6.32
C LEU A 49 9.51 9.64 5.34
N LEU A 50 8.96 10.74 5.85
CA LEU A 50 8.53 11.86 5.01
C LEU A 50 9.72 12.48 4.26
N GLU A 51 10.86 12.69 4.92
CA GLU A 51 12.07 13.17 4.26
C GLU A 51 12.57 12.22 3.16
N GLN A 52 12.53 10.91 3.40
CA GLN A 52 12.87 9.90 2.39
C GLN A 52 11.89 9.95 1.21
N SER A 53 10.58 10.08 1.49
CA SER A 53 9.55 10.22 0.47
C SER A 53 9.79 11.45 -0.41
N ASP A 54 10.08 12.60 0.18
CA ASP A 54 10.35 13.85 -0.55
C ASP A 54 11.59 13.76 -1.43
N LYS A 55 12.64 13.06 -0.97
CA LYS A 55 13.84 12.80 -1.77
C LYS A 55 13.51 11.92 -2.98
N LEU A 56 12.75 10.86 -2.77
CA LEU A 56 12.39 9.90 -3.82
C LEU A 56 11.43 10.51 -4.84
N LEU A 57 10.47 11.33 -4.41
CA LEU A 57 9.49 12.02 -5.24
C LEU A 57 10.12 12.94 -6.30
N LYS A 58 11.37 13.38 -6.14
CA LYS A 58 12.10 14.15 -7.15
C LYS A 58 12.30 13.36 -8.46
N GLN A 59 12.29 12.03 -8.40
CA GLN A 59 12.38 11.17 -9.58
C GLN A 59 11.04 10.97 -10.27
N PHE A 60 9.95 11.43 -9.65
CA PHE A 60 8.59 11.26 -10.14
C PHE A 60 8.04 12.55 -10.71
N LYS A 61 7.05 12.41 -11.57
CA LYS A 61 6.22 13.48 -12.07
C LYS A 61 4.82 13.28 -11.53
N TYR A 62 4.25 14.35 -10.99
CA TYR A 62 2.85 14.35 -10.60
C TYR A 62 1.97 14.58 -11.84
N GLU A 63 0.98 13.72 -12.03
CA GLU A 63 0.00 13.80 -13.11
C GLU A 63 -1.40 13.73 -12.52
N LYS A 64 -2.27 14.63 -12.94
CA LYS A 64 -3.69 14.62 -12.64
C LYS A 64 -4.45 15.25 -13.79
N ASN A 65 -5.54 14.62 -14.20
CA ASN A 65 -6.48 15.21 -15.11
C ASN A 65 -7.70 15.72 -14.34
N ASP A 66 -7.67 17.00 -13.97
CA ASP A 66 -8.70 17.61 -13.10
C ASP A 66 -10.13 17.51 -13.67
N LYS A 67 -10.28 17.23 -14.97
CA LYS A 67 -11.58 17.07 -15.61
C LYS A 67 -12.18 15.67 -15.44
N TYR A 68 -11.33 14.63 -15.28
CA TYR A 68 -11.76 13.23 -15.33
C TYR A 68 -11.24 12.39 -14.17
N GLU A 69 -10.34 12.92 -13.34
CA GLU A 69 -9.69 12.17 -12.27
C GLU A 69 -9.84 12.93 -10.93
N ASP A 70 -10.44 12.28 -9.95
CA ASP A 70 -10.53 12.83 -8.59
C ASP A 70 -9.17 12.81 -7.88
N LYS A 71 -8.31 11.86 -8.25
CA LYS A 71 -7.02 11.61 -7.63
C LYS A 71 -5.90 11.69 -8.65
N GLY A 72 -4.82 12.38 -8.28
CA GLY A 72 -3.59 12.40 -9.05
C GLY A 72 -2.71 11.18 -8.79
N ARG A 73 -1.60 11.11 -9.50
CA ARG A 73 -0.64 10.01 -9.42
C ARG A 73 0.79 10.48 -9.60
N TYR A 74 1.70 9.82 -8.94
CA TYR A 74 3.14 9.99 -9.10
C TYR A 74 3.68 8.91 -10.04
N VAL A 75 4.09 9.31 -11.25
CA VAL A 75 4.66 8.44 -12.29
C VAL A 75 6.16 8.69 -12.38
N HIS A 76 6.96 7.63 -12.37
CA HIS A 76 8.40 7.77 -12.50
C HIS A 76 8.77 8.36 -13.87
N ARG A 77 9.72 9.31 -13.89
CA ARG A 77 10.09 10.07 -15.12
C ARG A 77 10.60 9.18 -16.25
N LEU A 78 11.20 8.04 -15.95
CA LEU A 78 11.67 7.07 -16.96
C LEU A 78 10.53 6.22 -17.55
N LEU A 79 9.38 6.10 -16.87
CA LEU A 79 8.19 5.40 -17.36
C LEU A 79 7.24 6.30 -18.14
N ASN A 80 7.68 7.45 -18.60
CA ASN A 80 6.83 8.35 -19.37
C ASN A 80 6.42 7.69 -20.70
N THR A 81 5.20 7.17 -20.71
CA THR A 81 4.58 6.50 -21.84
C THR A 81 3.77 7.48 -22.70
N GLY A 82 4.09 8.77 -22.65
CA GLY A 82 3.37 9.82 -23.35
C GLY A 82 3.09 9.48 -24.81
N GLY A 83 1.93 8.87 -25.07
CA GLY A 83 1.34 8.68 -26.37
C GLY A 83 1.73 7.41 -27.15
N ASN A 84 2.74 6.63 -26.77
CA ASN A 84 3.06 5.39 -27.49
C ASN A 84 2.52 4.15 -26.78
N THR A 85 1.27 3.83 -27.02
CA THR A 85 0.59 2.61 -26.55
C THR A 85 0.68 1.45 -27.52
N SER A 86 1.34 1.61 -28.68
CA SER A 86 1.47 0.57 -29.72
C SER A 86 2.64 -0.38 -29.42
N ARG A 87 2.80 -0.79 -28.15
CA ARG A 87 3.79 -1.76 -27.69
C ARG A 87 3.38 -2.40 -26.36
N ASN A 88 4.02 -3.51 -26.04
CA ASN A 88 3.86 -4.14 -24.72
C ASN A 88 4.80 -3.46 -23.70
N PHE A 89 4.28 -3.13 -22.52
CA PHE A 89 5.07 -2.52 -21.44
C PHE A 89 4.34 -2.65 -20.10
N LEU A 90 5.09 -2.47 -19.00
CA LEU A 90 4.54 -2.23 -17.67
C LEU A 90 4.59 -0.74 -17.35
N GLN A 91 3.51 -0.20 -16.83
CA GLN A 91 3.45 1.11 -16.20
C GLN A 91 3.17 0.95 -14.72
N ALA A 92 3.86 1.71 -13.87
CA ALA A 92 3.60 1.73 -12.45
C ALA A 92 3.52 3.17 -11.94
N TYR A 93 2.67 3.39 -10.95
CA TYR A 93 2.53 4.68 -10.29
C TYR A 93 1.95 4.53 -8.88
N VAL A 94 2.14 5.55 -8.05
CA VAL A 94 1.52 5.67 -6.74
C VAL A 94 0.51 6.81 -6.79
N ARG A 95 -0.72 6.59 -6.34
CA ARG A 95 -1.77 7.60 -6.31
C ARG A 95 -1.68 8.49 -5.06
N ASP A 96 -2.41 9.61 -5.06
CA ASP A 96 -2.52 10.53 -3.91
C ASP A 96 -3.01 9.84 -2.63
N ASP A 97 -3.90 8.85 -2.78
CA ASP A 97 -4.40 8.04 -1.68
C ASP A 97 -3.44 6.93 -1.24
N ARG A 98 -2.21 6.96 -1.78
CA ARG A 98 -1.11 6.05 -1.49
C ARG A 98 -1.31 4.62 -1.97
N GLN A 99 -2.29 4.39 -2.84
CA GLN A 99 -2.42 3.11 -3.54
C GLN A 99 -1.35 2.98 -4.63
N THR A 100 -0.73 1.80 -4.68
CA THR A 100 0.22 1.46 -5.74
C THR A 100 -0.50 0.70 -6.83
N ILE A 101 -0.33 1.16 -8.07
CA ILE A 101 -0.97 0.58 -9.25
C ILE A 101 0.11 0.14 -10.24
N VAL A 102 -0.05 -1.06 -10.80
CA VAL A 102 0.71 -1.53 -11.96
C VAL A 102 -0.26 -1.85 -13.08
N LYS A 103 0.03 -1.35 -14.27
CA LYS A 103 -0.71 -1.65 -15.49
C LYS A 103 0.19 -2.40 -16.45
N SER A 104 -0.31 -3.54 -16.92
CA SER A 104 0.31 -4.31 -17.99
C SER A 104 -0.41 -4.00 -19.29
N TYR A 105 0.30 -3.37 -20.21
CA TYR A 105 -0.20 -3.00 -21.53
C TYR A 105 0.18 -4.06 -22.55
N TYR A 106 -0.81 -4.52 -23.28
CA TYR A 106 -0.65 -5.33 -24.49
C TYR A 106 -1.16 -4.56 -25.70
N TYR A 107 -0.39 -4.64 -26.78
CA TYR A 107 -0.78 -4.20 -28.11
C TYR A 107 -0.45 -5.30 -29.13
N GLY A 108 -1.40 -5.65 -29.99
CA GLY A 108 -1.20 -6.69 -31.01
C GLY A 108 -2.34 -6.81 -31.99
N SER A 109 -2.18 -7.76 -32.92
CA SER A 109 -3.15 -8.01 -34.01
C SER A 109 -4.35 -8.86 -33.61
N TYR A 110 -4.35 -9.42 -32.38
CA TYR A 110 -5.44 -10.27 -31.90
C TYR A 110 -5.75 -9.98 -30.43
N LYS A 111 -6.96 -10.26 -30.03
CA LYS A 111 -7.40 -10.13 -28.64
C LYS A 111 -6.87 -11.30 -27.81
N VAL A 112 -6.12 -10.98 -26.75
CA VAL A 112 -5.57 -11.97 -25.82
C VAL A 112 -6.59 -12.35 -24.75
N ASN A 113 -7.44 -11.42 -24.31
CA ASN A 113 -8.24 -11.52 -23.08
C ASN A 113 -7.34 -11.81 -21.87
N GLN A 114 -6.44 -10.89 -21.61
CA GLN A 114 -5.39 -11.02 -20.60
C GLN A 114 -5.99 -11.39 -19.23
N GLN A 115 -5.60 -12.53 -18.67
CA GLN A 115 -6.06 -12.96 -17.34
C GLN A 115 -4.93 -12.91 -16.31
N GLN A 116 -3.69 -13.05 -16.79
CA GLN A 116 -2.51 -13.04 -15.92
C GLN A 116 -1.30 -12.46 -16.62
N VAL A 117 -0.41 -11.91 -15.80
CA VAL A 117 0.96 -11.57 -16.16
C VAL A 117 1.90 -12.37 -15.29
N THR A 118 2.89 -12.99 -15.91
CA THR A 118 3.94 -13.77 -15.25
C THR A 118 5.27 -13.05 -15.41
N LEU A 119 5.98 -12.83 -14.32
CA LEU A 119 7.37 -12.39 -14.35
C LEU A 119 8.27 -13.60 -14.09
N SER A 120 9.37 -13.70 -14.82
CA SER A 120 10.37 -14.74 -14.59
C SER A 120 11.78 -14.19 -14.73
N ALA A 121 12.69 -14.63 -13.82
CA ALA A 121 14.11 -14.32 -13.79
C ALA A 121 14.86 -15.39 -13.00
N GLN A 122 16.06 -15.78 -13.42
CA GLN A 122 16.93 -16.73 -12.72
C GLN A 122 16.27 -18.06 -12.29
N GLY A 123 15.25 -18.51 -13.03
CA GLY A 123 14.50 -19.73 -12.68
C GLY A 123 13.35 -19.51 -11.69
N GLU A 124 13.21 -18.33 -11.13
CA GLU A 124 12.05 -17.94 -10.34
C GLU A 124 10.92 -17.44 -11.24
N GLU A 125 9.69 -17.71 -10.84
CA GLU A 125 8.48 -17.28 -11.56
C GLU A 125 7.40 -16.83 -10.58
N MET A 126 6.81 -15.67 -10.84
CA MET A 126 5.63 -15.18 -10.12
C MET A 126 4.51 -14.82 -11.09
N ARG A 127 3.27 -15.15 -10.71
CA ARG A 127 2.07 -14.93 -11.50
C ARG A 127 1.14 -13.96 -10.79
N PHE A 128 0.60 -13.04 -11.57
CA PHE A 128 -0.28 -11.98 -11.09
C PHE A 128 -1.54 -11.95 -11.94
N ALA A 129 -2.70 -11.98 -11.28
CA ALA A 129 -4.00 -11.80 -11.91
C ALA A 129 -4.54 -10.40 -11.58
N GLY A 130 -5.24 -9.79 -12.53
CA GLY A 130 -5.81 -8.44 -12.37
C GLY A 130 -7.05 -8.24 -13.22
N SER A 131 -7.64 -7.06 -13.11
CA SER A 131 -8.76 -6.67 -13.97
C SER A 131 -8.23 -6.28 -15.36
N ASN A 132 -8.86 -6.79 -16.42
CA ASN A 132 -8.47 -6.50 -17.80
C ASN A 132 -9.53 -5.65 -18.51
N HIS A 133 -9.08 -4.61 -19.19
CA HIS A 133 -9.89 -3.81 -20.09
C HIS A 133 -9.31 -3.90 -21.51
N ALA A 134 -10.14 -4.29 -22.48
CA ALA A 134 -9.74 -4.49 -23.86
C ALA A 134 -10.57 -3.63 -24.81
N PHE A 135 -9.92 -3.03 -25.78
CA PHE A 135 -10.57 -2.29 -26.87
C PHE A 135 -9.78 -2.43 -28.17
N GLU A 136 -10.47 -2.24 -29.30
CA GLU A 136 -9.90 -2.27 -30.64
C GLU A 136 -9.84 -0.85 -31.21
N ALA A 137 -8.68 -0.50 -31.77
CA ALA A 137 -8.45 0.78 -32.46
C ALA A 137 -7.64 0.53 -33.75
N ASP A 138 -6.35 0.83 -33.74
CA ASP A 138 -5.36 0.47 -34.80
C ASP A 138 -4.78 -0.94 -34.59
N GLY A 139 -5.34 -1.70 -33.68
CA GLY A 139 -5.03 -3.03 -33.23
C GLY A 139 -5.76 -3.30 -31.91
N TRP A 140 -5.52 -4.46 -31.32
CA TRP A 140 -6.04 -4.80 -30.00
C TRP A 140 -5.17 -4.19 -28.92
N HIS A 141 -5.80 -3.43 -28.03
CA HIS A 141 -5.21 -2.90 -26.81
C HIS A 141 -5.84 -3.58 -25.60
N GLU A 142 -5.01 -4.06 -24.70
CA GLU A 142 -5.49 -4.59 -23.42
C GLU A 142 -4.68 -4.00 -22.27
N ILE A 143 -5.36 -3.63 -21.21
CA ILE A 143 -4.77 -3.03 -20.02
C ILE A 143 -5.19 -3.86 -18.83
N MET A 144 -4.29 -4.67 -18.32
CA MET A 144 -4.52 -5.40 -17.07
C MET A 144 -4.00 -4.56 -15.91
N THR A 145 -4.84 -4.33 -14.93
CA THR A 145 -4.54 -3.50 -13.75
C THR A 145 -4.37 -4.39 -12.52
N LEU A 146 -3.26 -4.19 -11.83
CA LEU A 146 -2.96 -4.73 -10.51
C LEU A 146 -2.95 -3.59 -9.50
N GLU A 147 -3.47 -3.85 -8.31
CA GLU A 147 -3.60 -2.84 -7.26
C GLU A 147 -2.97 -3.31 -5.96
N ASP A 148 -2.51 -2.34 -5.17
CA ASP A 148 -2.00 -2.50 -3.81
C ASP A 148 -1.02 -3.66 -3.61
N GLU A 149 -1.41 -4.73 -2.93
CA GLU A 149 -0.53 -5.83 -2.58
C GLU A 149 0.01 -6.56 -3.81
N SER A 150 -0.86 -6.86 -4.79
CA SER A 150 -0.44 -7.51 -6.04
C SER A 150 0.52 -6.64 -6.85
N ALA A 151 0.27 -5.34 -6.89
CA ALA A 151 1.16 -4.37 -7.54
C ALA A 151 2.51 -4.31 -6.83
N LEU A 152 2.52 -4.21 -5.50
CA LEU A 152 3.76 -4.18 -4.71
C LEU A 152 4.55 -5.48 -4.83
N GLN A 153 3.90 -6.64 -4.86
CA GLN A 153 4.58 -7.94 -5.05
C GLN A 153 5.23 -8.02 -6.44
N LEU A 154 4.56 -7.55 -7.50
CA LEU A 154 5.14 -7.48 -8.83
C LEU A 154 6.38 -6.59 -8.85
N LEU A 155 6.26 -5.39 -8.29
CA LEU A 155 7.36 -4.42 -8.23
C LEU A 155 8.52 -4.92 -7.37
N ASN A 156 8.23 -5.63 -6.27
CA ASN A 156 9.25 -6.27 -5.43
C ASN A 156 10.03 -7.32 -6.21
N PHE A 157 9.35 -8.16 -7.00
CA PHE A 157 10.01 -9.14 -7.87
C PHE A 157 11.00 -8.46 -8.82
N VAL A 158 10.59 -7.37 -9.48
CA VAL A 158 11.47 -6.60 -10.37
C VAL A 158 12.66 -6.01 -9.59
N SER A 159 12.43 -5.50 -8.39
CA SER A 159 13.47 -4.92 -7.53
C SER A 159 14.48 -5.99 -7.06
N ALA A 160 14.00 -7.17 -6.68
CA ALA A 160 14.85 -8.29 -6.27
C ALA A 160 15.73 -8.81 -7.41
N HIS A 161 15.20 -8.77 -8.64
CA HIS A 161 15.90 -9.21 -9.86
C HIS A 161 16.41 -8.05 -10.71
N TYR A 162 16.81 -6.94 -10.07
CA TYR A 162 17.23 -5.73 -10.77
C TYR A 162 18.39 -5.96 -11.75
N SER A 163 19.36 -6.79 -11.37
CA SER A 163 20.53 -7.13 -12.20
C SER A 163 20.25 -8.21 -13.25
N ASP A 164 19.10 -8.86 -13.16
CA ASP A 164 18.77 -10.01 -13.99
C ASP A 164 18.00 -9.61 -15.26
N ARG A 165 17.91 -10.55 -16.19
CA ARG A 165 17.04 -10.42 -17.34
C ARG A 165 15.63 -10.83 -16.94
N VAL A 166 14.77 -9.85 -16.64
CA VAL A 166 13.38 -10.08 -16.29
C VAL A 166 12.51 -10.23 -17.54
N ARG A 167 11.87 -11.39 -17.68
CA ARG A 167 10.91 -11.69 -18.73
C ARG A 167 9.50 -11.40 -18.21
N VAL A 168 8.71 -10.71 -19.01
CA VAL A 168 7.29 -10.46 -18.79
C VAL A 168 6.49 -11.27 -19.80
N HIS A 169 5.55 -12.08 -19.33
CA HIS A 169 4.71 -12.94 -20.15
C HIS A 169 3.25 -12.72 -19.79
N GLY A 170 2.45 -12.22 -20.72
CA GLY A 170 1.01 -12.11 -20.59
C GLY A 170 0.31 -13.30 -21.23
N ALA A 171 -0.69 -13.84 -20.56
CA ALA A 171 -1.49 -14.96 -21.05
C ALA A 171 -2.99 -14.67 -20.82
N GLY A 172 -3.80 -15.13 -21.77
CA GLY A 172 -5.24 -15.03 -21.76
C GLY A 172 -5.94 -16.38 -21.67
N GLU A 173 -7.21 -16.41 -22.10
CA GLU A 173 -8.02 -17.62 -22.08
C GLU A 173 -7.48 -18.73 -22.98
N LYS A 174 -6.93 -18.39 -24.15
CA LYS A 174 -6.42 -19.36 -25.10
C LYS A 174 -4.92 -19.55 -24.90
N PRO A 175 -4.42 -20.78 -24.80
CA PRO A 175 -2.98 -21.05 -24.61
C PRO A 175 -2.07 -20.46 -25.68
N THR A 176 -2.61 -20.26 -26.90
CA THR A 176 -1.88 -19.67 -28.05
C THR A 176 -1.89 -18.14 -28.04
N HIS A 177 -2.76 -17.50 -27.26
CA HIS A 177 -2.90 -16.06 -27.19
C HIS A 177 -2.03 -15.53 -26.03
N THR A 178 -0.76 -15.37 -26.29
CA THR A 178 0.23 -14.91 -25.31
C THR A 178 1.13 -13.86 -25.94
N TRP A 179 1.78 -13.08 -25.10
CA TRP A 179 2.80 -12.14 -25.50
C TRP A 179 3.95 -12.12 -24.51
N VAL A 180 5.13 -11.74 -24.99
CA VAL A 180 6.36 -11.71 -24.21
C VAL A 180 7.15 -10.48 -24.54
N TYR A 181 7.74 -9.85 -23.52
CA TYR A 181 8.84 -8.90 -23.69
C TYR A 181 9.80 -8.97 -22.49
N TYR A 182 10.91 -8.25 -22.58
CA TYR A 182 11.91 -8.20 -21.51
C TYR A 182 12.04 -6.76 -21.04
N LEU A 183 12.09 -6.59 -19.69
CA LEU A 183 12.32 -5.27 -19.11
C LEU A 183 13.73 -4.79 -19.46
N ASN A 184 13.83 -3.54 -19.91
CA ASN A 184 15.11 -2.86 -20.04
C ASN A 184 15.53 -2.22 -18.71
N ASP A 185 16.77 -1.72 -18.63
CA ASP A 185 17.32 -1.20 -17.38
C ASP A 185 16.57 0.03 -16.87
N LYS A 186 16.10 0.91 -17.76
CA LYS A 186 15.28 2.08 -17.38
C LYS A 186 13.93 1.67 -16.81
N GLU A 187 13.29 0.66 -17.40
CA GLU A 187 12.04 0.10 -16.86
C GLU A 187 12.27 -0.55 -15.49
N LYS A 188 13.33 -1.35 -15.35
CA LYS A 188 13.68 -1.96 -14.05
C LYS A 188 13.97 -0.91 -12.98
N GLU A 189 14.73 0.12 -13.30
CA GLU A 189 15.02 1.24 -12.40
C GLU A 189 13.73 1.93 -11.95
N ALA A 190 12.89 2.32 -12.90
CA ALA A 190 11.66 3.02 -12.61
C ALA A 190 10.66 2.18 -11.81
N LEU A 191 10.50 0.89 -12.15
CA LEU A 191 9.62 -0.02 -11.40
C LEU A 191 10.15 -0.27 -9.98
N SER A 192 11.46 -0.44 -9.80
CA SER A 192 12.09 -0.60 -8.48
C SER A 192 11.96 0.64 -7.62
N GLN A 193 12.13 1.84 -8.19
CA GLN A 193 11.92 3.09 -7.45
C GLN A 193 10.44 3.32 -7.14
N THR A 194 9.52 2.87 -8.01
CA THR A 194 8.08 2.91 -7.73
C THR A 194 7.71 1.94 -6.60
N TYR A 195 8.35 0.77 -6.52
CA TYR A 195 8.24 -0.13 -5.36
C TYR A 195 8.64 0.58 -4.07
N GLN A 196 9.82 1.20 -4.05
CA GLN A 196 10.32 1.92 -2.87
C GLN A 196 9.36 3.03 -2.44
N LEU A 197 8.84 3.82 -3.39
CA LEU A 197 7.88 4.88 -3.09
C LEU A 197 6.57 4.31 -2.55
N GLY A 198 6.00 3.29 -3.19
CA GLY A 198 4.75 2.67 -2.78
C GLY A 198 4.84 2.06 -1.38
N PHE A 199 5.93 1.33 -1.10
CA PHE A 199 6.18 0.75 0.21
C PHE A 199 6.33 1.83 1.29
N LEU A 200 7.12 2.87 1.01
CA LEU A 200 7.34 4.00 1.91
C LEU A 200 6.04 4.77 2.20
N MET A 201 5.24 5.05 1.19
CA MET A 201 3.96 5.73 1.36
C MET A 201 2.93 4.89 2.13
N LYS A 202 2.96 3.55 1.97
CA LYS A 202 2.13 2.62 2.76
C LYS A 202 2.54 2.65 4.24
N ASP A 203 3.83 2.67 4.55
CA ASP A 203 4.33 2.77 5.92
C ASP A 203 3.98 4.13 6.57
N ILE A 204 4.12 5.22 5.82
CA ILE A 204 3.70 6.56 6.29
C ILE A 204 2.20 6.55 6.62
N LEU A 205 1.34 6.02 5.74
CA LEU A 205 -0.10 5.93 5.98
C LEU A 205 -0.42 5.12 7.24
N ARG A 206 0.26 3.98 7.43
CA ARG A 206 0.09 3.14 8.61
C ARG A 206 0.45 3.89 9.90
N LEU A 207 1.58 4.60 9.91
CA LEU A 207 2.01 5.37 11.08
C LEU A 207 1.08 6.55 11.37
N GLU A 208 0.60 7.26 10.36
CA GLU A 208 -0.41 8.32 10.53
C GLU A 208 -1.71 7.78 11.13
N GLN A 209 -2.20 6.63 10.65
CA GLN A 209 -3.39 5.98 11.19
C GLN A 209 -3.18 5.52 12.63
N MET A 210 -2.03 4.93 12.94
CA MET A 210 -1.66 4.55 14.30
C MET A 210 -1.61 5.77 15.23
N GLY A 211 -0.95 6.86 14.82
CA GLY A 211 -0.87 8.10 15.57
C GLY A 211 -2.24 8.74 15.80
N ASN A 212 -3.10 8.79 14.78
CA ASN A 212 -4.46 9.32 14.90
C ASN A 212 -5.32 8.49 15.85
N THR A 213 -5.24 7.16 15.76
CA THR A 213 -5.93 6.24 16.68
C THR A 213 -5.47 6.45 18.11
N ALA A 214 -4.16 6.56 18.33
CA ALA A 214 -3.58 6.80 19.64
C ALA A 214 -4.01 8.16 20.22
N ARG A 215 -4.01 9.25 19.43
CA ARG A 215 -4.50 10.57 19.86
C ARG A 215 -5.96 10.53 20.29
N ASN A 216 -6.81 9.83 19.53
CA ASN A 216 -8.22 9.68 19.86
C ASN A 216 -8.42 8.89 21.16
N GLN A 217 -7.65 7.84 21.38
CA GLN A 217 -7.68 7.07 22.65
C GLN A 217 -7.22 7.91 23.83
N ILE A 218 -6.12 8.62 23.72
CA ILE A 218 -5.61 9.54 24.76
C ILE A 218 -6.68 10.57 25.12
N ALA A 219 -7.24 11.27 24.13
CA ALA A 219 -8.27 12.27 24.33
C ALA A 219 -9.56 11.71 24.96
N TYR A 220 -9.91 10.45 24.65
CA TYR A 220 -11.04 9.77 25.29
C TYR A 220 -10.79 9.54 26.78
N TYR A 221 -9.63 8.98 27.15
CA TYR A 221 -9.32 8.69 28.54
C TYR A 221 -9.10 9.94 29.37
N GLU A 222 -8.47 10.97 28.82
CA GLU A 222 -8.34 12.25 29.50
C GLU A 222 -9.70 12.86 29.83
N ARG A 223 -10.64 12.92 28.90
CA ARG A 223 -12.02 13.40 29.15
C ARG A 223 -12.74 12.52 30.17
N LYS A 224 -12.59 11.21 30.10
CA LYS A 224 -13.23 10.26 31.02
C LYS A 224 -12.78 10.50 32.46
N TYR A 225 -11.49 10.77 32.69
CA TYR A 225 -10.92 10.91 34.02
C TYR A 225 -10.94 12.35 34.52
N LEU A 226 -10.79 13.37 33.69
CA LEU A 226 -10.97 14.77 34.06
C LEU A 226 -12.42 15.09 34.49
N ASN A 227 -13.40 14.50 33.82
CA ASN A 227 -14.82 14.66 34.18
C ASN A 227 -15.26 13.76 35.36
N ALA A 228 -14.38 12.85 35.83
CA ALA A 228 -14.66 11.98 36.97
C ALA A 228 -14.09 12.53 38.29
N VAL A 229 -13.33 13.64 38.27
CA VAL A 229 -12.92 14.36 39.49
C VAL A 229 -14.13 15.18 39.94
N PRO A 230 -14.79 14.86 41.08
CA PRO A 230 -15.81 15.75 41.62
C PRO A 230 -15.13 17.08 41.88
N THR A 231 -15.73 18.16 41.39
CA THR A 231 -15.36 19.51 41.87
C THR A 231 -15.55 19.49 43.39
N ALA A 232 -14.44 19.39 44.10
CA ALA A 232 -14.40 19.56 45.56
C ALA A 232 -14.67 21.04 45.84
N ASN A 233 -15.93 21.44 45.78
CA ASN A 233 -16.47 22.70 46.27
C ASN A 233 -17.99 22.61 46.24
N GLU A 234 -18.55 21.98 47.29
CA GLU A 234 -19.77 22.40 47.98
C GLU A 234 -19.81 21.77 49.38
#